data_a165c6f61fde5003b23a9ce9cd651758
#
_entry.id   a165c6f61fde5003b23a9ce9cd651758
#
_cell.length_a   1.000
_cell.length_b   1.000
_cell.length_c   1.000
_cell.angle_alpha   90.00
_cell.angle_beta   90.00
_cell.angle_gamma   90.00
#
_symmetry.space_group_name_H-M   'P 1'
#
loop_
_entity.id
_entity.type
_entity.pdbx_description
1 polymer ?
#
loop_
_entity_poly.entity_id
_entity_poly.type
_entity_poly.pdbx_seq_one_letter_code
_entity_poly.pdbx_strand_id
1 'polypeptide(L)'
;MVETGMMRTTKPDARRLPPEAQEDLRRRVVRAVVEDGMKQVEAARVFGVSRGSIHNWLRAYESGGPGALKARKRGPKRSSRLRGHQAATIVRLIEDRHPEQLHLPFALWTRDAVAQLIRERFGIDLSVWTVGRYLKRWGFTPQKPLRRAYERDPAAVKRWMETEYPAIAKRAKAEKGLVYWGDEMGMRSDHQVGTSYGRRGKTPTIPGTGKRFGCNMISALTNRGQLAWMVFRERFTTPVFLKFLRRLVRYARRKVFLVVDGHPVHRARAVKAWLAQRPEQIEMFQLPGYSPELNPDELLNNDVKSNAVGRRRPSSQQEMMTGVRAYLRSTQRQPNIVQSYFNHKDVRYAAAG
;
A
#
# COMPACT_ATOMS: atom_id res chain seq x y z
N MET A 1 -64.08 21.45 -42.63
CA MET A 1 -64.23 20.61 -41.43
C MET A 1 -62.82 20.41 -40.90
N VAL A 2 -62.50 21.06 -39.79
CA VAL A 2 -61.14 20.95 -39.13
C VAL A 2 -61.38 19.98 -37.98
N GLU A 3 -60.78 18.78 -38.11
CA GLU A 3 -60.75 17.82 -37.00
C GLU A 3 -59.72 18.26 -35.92
N THR A 4 -60.32 18.64 -34.80
CA THR A 4 -59.56 19.00 -33.59
C THR A 4 -59.09 17.71 -32.94
N GLY A 5 -57.83 17.28 -33.26
CA GLY A 5 -57.18 16.15 -32.61
C GLY A 5 -56.92 16.42 -31.12
N MET A 6 -57.70 15.81 -30.28
CA MET A 6 -57.56 15.85 -28.81
C MET A 6 -56.32 15.11 -28.38
N MET A 7 -55.20 15.85 -28.17
CA MET A 7 -53.98 15.30 -27.56
C MET A 7 -54.28 14.71 -26.18
N ARG A 8 -54.34 13.39 -26.06
CA ARG A 8 -54.35 12.71 -24.75
C ARG A 8 -53.00 12.93 -24.07
N THR A 9 -52.89 13.91 -23.23
CA THR A 9 -51.75 14.07 -22.31
C THR A 9 -51.71 12.89 -21.35
N THR A 10 -50.86 11.91 -21.58
CA THR A 10 -50.64 10.83 -20.64
C THR A 10 -49.98 11.42 -19.40
N LYS A 11 -50.71 11.43 -18.28
CA LYS A 11 -50.20 11.88 -16.99
C LYS A 11 -48.94 11.03 -16.65
N PRO A 12 -47.81 11.65 -16.25
CA PRO A 12 -46.62 10.90 -15.91
C PRO A 12 -46.89 9.96 -14.71
N ASP A 13 -46.50 8.68 -14.86
CA ASP A 13 -46.68 7.68 -13.80
C ASP A 13 -45.83 8.07 -12.59
N ALA A 14 -46.47 8.38 -11.45
CA ALA A 14 -45.84 8.79 -10.20
C ALA A 14 -44.77 7.77 -9.69
N ARG A 15 -44.82 6.52 -10.12
CA ARG A 15 -43.85 5.47 -9.78
C ARG A 15 -42.50 5.69 -10.44
N ARG A 16 -42.41 6.48 -11.52
CA ARG A 16 -41.19 6.82 -12.26
C ARG A 16 -40.47 8.06 -11.73
N LEU A 17 -41.10 8.79 -10.83
CA LEU A 17 -40.50 9.98 -10.20
C LEU A 17 -39.34 9.60 -9.30
N PRO A 18 -38.31 10.48 -9.15
CA PRO A 18 -37.26 10.33 -8.15
C PRO A 18 -37.81 10.19 -6.73
N PRO A 19 -37.12 9.51 -5.80
CA PRO A 19 -37.63 9.28 -4.43
C PRO A 19 -38.08 10.55 -3.71
N GLU A 20 -37.36 11.65 -3.88
CA GLU A 20 -37.66 12.96 -3.30
C GLU A 20 -38.97 13.56 -3.86
N ALA A 21 -39.15 13.50 -5.17
CA ALA A 21 -40.36 13.94 -5.81
C ALA A 21 -41.61 13.07 -5.44
N GLN A 22 -41.38 11.76 -5.21
CA GLN A 22 -42.41 10.87 -4.70
C GLN A 22 -42.78 11.19 -3.25
N GLU A 23 -41.84 11.61 -2.43
CA GLU A 23 -42.07 12.04 -1.05
C GLU A 23 -42.87 13.34 -1.02
N ASP A 24 -42.45 14.31 -1.83
CA ASP A 24 -43.15 15.58 -1.95
C ASP A 24 -44.60 15.40 -2.43
N LEU A 25 -44.81 14.56 -3.44
CA LEU A 25 -46.17 14.21 -3.91
C LEU A 25 -46.99 13.59 -2.78
N ARG A 26 -46.46 12.67 -1.99
CA ARG A 26 -47.18 12.08 -0.83
C ARG A 26 -47.57 13.13 0.19
N ARG A 27 -46.67 14.04 0.52
CA ARG A 27 -46.92 15.11 1.49
C ARG A 27 -48.01 16.05 0.98
N ARG A 28 -47.97 16.47 -0.28
CA ARG A 28 -48.98 17.34 -0.89
C ARG A 28 -50.35 16.67 -0.92
N VAL A 29 -50.43 15.40 -1.30
CA VAL A 29 -51.69 14.66 -1.34
C VAL A 29 -52.31 14.50 0.06
N VAL A 30 -51.48 14.12 1.06
CA VAL A 30 -51.95 13.96 2.44
C VAL A 30 -52.43 15.32 2.99
N ARG A 31 -51.68 16.39 2.74
CA ARG A 31 -52.03 17.74 3.14
C ARG A 31 -53.41 18.17 2.56
N ALA A 32 -53.58 18.00 1.25
CA ALA A 32 -54.83 18.34 0.58
C ALA A 32 -56.06 17.58 1.14
N VAL A 33 -55.84 16.33 1.58
CA VAL A 33 -56.98 15.56 2.17
C VAL A 33 -57.19 15.90 3.65
N VAL A 34 -56.11 16.07 4.44
CA VAL A 34 -56.22 16.25 5.90
C VAL A 34 -56.47 17.72 6.28
N GLU A 35 -55.75 18.67 5.66
CA GLU A 35 -55.84 20.09 6.00
C GLU A 35 -56.87 20.82 5.16
N ASP A 36 -56.91 20.56 3.83
CA ASP A 36 -57.82 21.27 2.91
C ASP A 36 -59.16 20.54 2.74
N GLY A 37 -59.43 19.41 3.40
CA GLY A 37 -60.65 18.66 3.40
C GLY A 37 -61.02 18.02 2.06
N MET A 38 -60.11 17.90 1.11
CA MET A 38 -60.35 17.36 -0.22
C MET A 38 -60.76 15.89 -0.17
N LYS A 39 -61.80 15.50 -0.88
CA LYS A 39 -62.23 14.08 -0.95
C LYS A 39 -61.16 13.22 -1.64
N GLN A 40 -60.92 12.00 -1.13
CA GLN A 40 -59.87 11.10 -1.67
C GLN A 40 -60.08 10.82 -3.19
N VAL A 41 -61.30 10.76 -3.68
CA VAL A 41 -61.61 10.56 -5.10
C VAL A 41 -61.12 11.77 -5.93
N GLU A 42 -61.32 12.96 -5.43
CA GLU A 42 -60.88 14.19 -6.05
C GLU A 42 -59.35 14.34 -6.03
N ALA A 43 -58.73 14.06 -4.89
CA ALA A 43 -57.29 14.04 -4.76
C ALA A 43 -56.64 13.02 -5.73
N ALA A 44 -57.24 11.84 -5.90
CA ALA A 44 -56.77 10.86 -6.89
C ALA A 44 -56.79 11.40 -8.31
N ARG A 45 -57.83 12.17 -8.66
CA ARG A 45 -57.97 12.79 -9.98
C ARG A 45 -56.98 13.94 -10.18
N VAL A 46 -56.86 14.83 -9.20
CA VAL A 46 -56.00 16.02 -9.26
C VAL A 46 -54.54 15.65 -9.31
N PHE A 47 -54.09 14.81 -8.39
CA PHE A 47 -52.67 14.44 -8.26
C PHE A 47 -52.25 13.26 -9.16
N GLY A 48 -53.16 12.63 -9.87
CA GLY A 48 -52.86 11.54 -10.81
C GLY A 48 -52.35 10.26 -10.12
N VAL A 49 -52.80 9.99 -8.89
CA VAL A 49 -52.43 8.81 -8.10
C VAL A 49 -53.64 7.91 -7.84
N SER A 50 -53.38 6.62 -7.55
CA SER A 50 -54.50 5.72 -7.24
C SER A 50 -55.09 6.01 -5.85
N ARG A 51 -56.41 5.81 -5.71
CA ARG A 51 -57.12 5.94 -4.43
C ARG A 51 -56.53 5.04 -3.34
N GLY A 52 -56.09 3.82 -3.72
CA GLY A 52 -55.39 2.91 -2.79
C GLY A 52 -54.05 3.45 -2.29
N SER A 53 -53.30 4.20 -3.14
CA SER A 53 -52.10 4.88 -2.70
C SER A 53 -52.42 5.97 -1.66
N ILE A 54 -53.46 6.77 -1.90
CA ILE A 54 -53.88 7.81 -0.96
C ILE A 54 -54.29 7.19 0.39
N HIS A 55 -55.08 6.15 0.37
CA HIS A 55 -55.48 5.44 1.59
C HIS A 55 -54.29 4.95 2.39
N ASN A 56 -53.33 4.32 1.73
CA ASN A 56 -52.08 3.84 2.40
C ASN A 56 -51.23 4.99 2.97
N TRP A 57 -51.19 6.14 2.30
CA TRP A 57 -50.43 7.28 2.79
C TRP A 57 -51.14 7.97 3.98
N LEU A 58 -52.46 8.03 3.98
CA LEU A 58 -53.22 8.54 5.12
C LEU A 58 -53.05 7.64 6.35
N ARG A 59 -53.16 6.32 6.20
CA ARG A 59 -52.88 5.37 7.30
C ARG A 59 -51.47 5.52 7.84
N ALA A 60 -50.46 5.68 6.94
CA ALA A 60 -49.09 5.91 7.36
C ALA A 60 -48.91 7.22 8.13
N TYR A 61 -49.61 8.29 7.68
CA TYR A 61 -49.59 9.59 8.33
C TYR A 61 -50.26 9.54 9.71
N GLU A 62 -51.42 8.90 9.82
CA GLU A 62 -52.15 8.69 11.09
C GLU A 62 -51.30 7.92 12.12
N SER A 63 -50.54 6.90 11.67
CA SER A 63 -49.74 6.05 12.56
C SER A 63 -48.38 6.63 12.96
N GLY A 64 -47.79 7.52 12.16
CA GLY A 64 -46.42 7.98 12.37
C GLY A 64 -46.12 9.41 11.91
N GLY A 65 -47.16 10.22 11.69
CA GLY A 65 -47.06 11.63 11.32
C GLY A 65 -46.33 11.86 9.98
N PRO A 66 -45.84 13.09 9.74
CA PRO A 66 -45.17 13.48 8.50
C PRO A 66 -43.88 12.63 8.22
N GLY A 67 -43.26 12.10 9.27
CA GLY A 67 -42.06 11.24 9.15
C GLY A 67 -42.31 9.90 8.46
N ALA A 68 -43.53 9.37 8.57
CA ALA A 68 -43.92 8.09 7.94
C ALA A 68 -44.09 8.20 6.42
N LEU A 69 -44.21 9.40 5.88
CA LEU A 69 -44.33 9.68 4.44
C LEU A 69 -42.96 9.70 3.73
N LYS A 70 -41.84 9.68 4.46
CA LYS A 70 -40.49 9.67 3.88
C LYS A 70 -40.32 8.51 2.91
N ALA A 71 -39.57 8.77 1.84
CA ALA A 71 -39.20 7.75 0.87
C ALA A 71 -38.35 6.67 1.52
N ARG A 72 -38.87 5.47 1.62
CA ARG A 72 -38.08 4.31 2.13
C ARG A 72 -37.26 3.72 1.01
N LYS A 73 -36.03 3.29 1.34
CA LYS A 73 -35.13 2.60 0.41
C LYS A 73 -35.82 1.33 -0.14
N ARG A 74 -36.00 1.27 -1.46
CA ARG A 74 -36.66 0.12 -2.12
C ARG A 74 -35.72 -1.09 -2.12
N GLY A 75 -36.26 -2.27 -2.04
CA GLY A 75 -35.59 -3.56 -2.12
C GLY A 75 -35.73 -4.39 -0.83
N PRO A 76 -35.42 -5.69 -0.89
CA PRO A 76 -35.47 -6.56 0.27
C PRO A 76 -34.51 -6.07 1.33
N LYS A 77 -34.92 -6.15 2.62
CA LYS A 77 -34.00 -5.92 3.73
C LYS A 77 -32.83 -6.89 3.57
N ARG A 78 -31.62 -6.37 3.26
CA ARG A 78 -30.42 -7.20 3.15
C ARG A 78 -30.08 -7.73 4.54
N SER A 79 -30.55 -8.92 4.87
CA SER A 79 -30.06 -9.64 6.04
C SER A 79 -28.60 -10.01 5.79
N SER A 80 -27.73 -9.64 6.72
CA SER A 80 -26.35 -10.11 6.68
C SER A 80 -26.34 -11.61 6.96
N ARG A 81 -25.71 -12.43 6.10
CA ARG A 81 -25.57 -13.87 6.35
C ARG A 81 -24.70 -14.16 7.58
N LEU A 82 -23.79 -13.24 7.93
CA LEU A 82 -23.02 -13.28 9.16
C LEU A 82 -23.67 -12.37 10.20
N ARG A 83 -23.89 -12.89 11.39
CA ARG A 83 -24.33 -12.09 12.55
C ARG A 83 -23.17 -11.18 13.02
N GLY A 84 -23.48 -10.10 13.75
CA GLY A 84 -22.47 -9.13 14.18
C GLY A 84 -21.31 -9.75 14.96
N HIS A 85 -21.58 -10.64 15.91
CA HIS A 85 -20.55 -11.32 16.70
C HIS A 85 -19.70 -12.28 15.85
N GLN A 86 -20.28 -12.96 14.85
CA GLN A 86 -19.54 -13.82 13.92
C GLN A 86 -18.59 -12.99 13.06
N ALA A 87 -19.07 -11.84 12.56
CA ALA A 87 -18.25 -10.90 11.80
C ALA A 87 -17.07 -10.39 12.65
N ALA A 88 -17.31 -9.96 13.88
CA ALA A 88 -16.26 -9.50 14.80
C ALA A 88 -15.22 -10.61 15.10
N THR A 89 -15.65 -11.84 15.26
CA THR A 89 -14.73 -12.98 15.43
C THR A 89 -13.83 -13.18 14.22
N ILE A 90 -14.37 -13.14 13.00
CA ILE A 90 -13.58 -13.28 11.77
C ILE A 90 -12.58 -12.13 11.63
N VAL A 91 -13.02 -10.88 11.86
CA VAL A 91 -12.14 -9.69 11.80
C VAL A 91 -10.95 -9.87 12.74
N ARG A 92 -11.20 -10.21 14.03
CA ARG A 92 -10.14 -10.43 15.01
C ARG A 92 -9.18 -11.55 14.59
N LEU A 93 -9.70 -12.67 14.06
CA LEU A 93 -8.84 -13.78 13.62
C LEU A 93 -7.95 -13.40 12.45
N ILE A 94 -8.42 -12.54 11.53
CA ILE A 94 -7.63 -12.03 10.40
C ILE A 94 -6.53 -11.06 10.89
N GLU A 95 -6.82 -10.25 11.91
CA GLU A 95 -5.88 -9.27 12.46
C GLU A 95 -4.79 -9.92 13.32
N ASP A 96 -5.19 -10.90 14.16
CA ASP A 96 -4.31 -11.46 15.20
C ASP A 96 -3.54 -12.69 14.75
N ARG A 97 -3.93 -13.35 13.65
CA ARG A 97 -3.37 -14.66 13.26
C ARG A 97 -3.13 -14.78 11.77
N HIS A 98 -2.20 -15.66 11.41
CA HIS A 98 -2.01 -16.14 10.04
C HIS A 98 -2.88 -17.36 9.75
N PRO A 99 -3.26 -17.63 8.48
CA PRO A 99 -4.09 -18.78 8.14
C PRO A 99 -3.51 -20.12 8.63
N GLU A 100 -2.19 -20.31 8.53
CA GLU A 100 -1.48 -21.52 8.99
C GLU A 100 -1.65 -21.79 10.50
N GLN A 101 -1.70 -20.73 11.32
CA GLN A 101 -1.95 -20.85 12.77
C GLN A 101 -3.38 -21.30 13.09
N LEU A 102 -4.26 -21.27 12.12
CA LEU A 102 -5.64 -21.77 12.20
C LEU A 102 -5.81 -23.09 11.42
N HIS A 103 -4.70 -23.74 11.06
CA HIS A 103 -4.65 -24.98 10.28
C HIS A 103 -5.30 -24.89 8.90
N LEU A 104 -5.40 -23.69 8.33
CA LEU A 104 -5.89 -23.49 6.98
C LEU A 104 -4.75 -23.70 5.97
N PRO A 105 -4.99 -24.32 4.80
CA PRO A 105 -3.97 -24.58 3.79
C PRO A 105 -3.64 -23.34 2.95
N PHE A 106 -3.43 -22.20 3.59
CA PHE A 106 -3.14 -20.91 2.93
C PHE A 106 -2.03 -20.18 3.69
N ALA A 107 -1.03 -19.68 2.95
CA ALA A 107 0.01 -18.82 3.52
C ALA A 107 -0.46 -17.36 3.74
N LEU A 108 -1.51 -16.93 3.04
CA LEU A 108 -2.00 -15.55 3.06
C LEU A 108 -3.51 -15.49 3.22
N TRP A 109 -4.02 -14.41 3.82
CA TRP A 109 -5.44 -14.11 3.86
C TRP A 109 -5.93 -13.70 2.46
N THR A 110 -6.45 -14.67 1.73
CA THR A 110 -7.19 -14.50 0.48
C THR A 110 -8.69 -14.52 0.74
N ARG A 111 -9.50 -14.17 -0.26
CA ARG A 111 -10.96 -14.33 -0.15
C ARG A 111 -11.36 -15.78 0.08
N ASP A 112 -10.63 -16.71 -0.53
CA ASP A 112 -10.86 -18.15 -0.38
C ASP A 112 -10.51 -18.63 1.03
N ALA A 113 -9.37 -18.18 1.58
CA ALA A 113 -8.98 -18.49 2.95
C ALA A 113 -10.02 -17.99 3.96
N VAL A 114 -10.53 -16.77 3.78
CA VAL A 114 -11.59 -16.22 4.65
C VAL A 114 -12.91 -16.95 4.45
N ALA A 115 -13.26 -17.35 3.22
CA ALA A 115 -14.45 -18.15 2.96
C ALA A 115 -14.38 -19.51 3.69
N GLN A 116 -13.23 -20.16 3.61
CA GLN A 116 -13.00 -21.43 4.31
C GLN A 116 -13.06 -21.26 5.83
N LEU A 117 -12.43 -20.23 6.39
CA LEU A 117 -12.50 -19.91 7.82
C LEU A 117 -13.96 -19.74 8.29
N ILE A 118 -14.78 -19.01 7.52
CA ILE A 118 -16.19 -18.79 7.85
C ILE A 118 -16.96 -20.11 7.82
N ARG A 119 -16.70 -20.97 6.84
CA ARG A 119 -17.32 -22.29 6.72
C ARG A 119 -16.96 -23.19 7.90
N GLU A 120 -15.69 -23.30 8.23
CA GLU A 120 -15.21 -24.15 9.31
C GLU A 120 -15.71 -23.67 10.69
N ARG A 121 -15.75 -22.34 10.91
CA ARG A 121 -16.15 -21.77 12.20
C ARG A 121 -17.66 -21.74 12.44
N PHE A 122 -18.44 -21.55 11.40
CA PHE A 122 -19.87 -21.25 11.52
C PHE A 122 -20.77 -22.09 10.62
N GLY A 123 -20.22 -22.97 9.78
CA GLY A 123 -20.99 -23.77 8.82
C GLY A 123 -21.67 -22.92 7.73
N ILE A 124 -21.19 -21.70 7.48
CA ILE A 124 -21.81 -20.76 6.54
C ILE A 124 -21.01 -20.72 5.26
N ASP A 125 -21.61 -21.21 4.16
CA ASP A 125 -21.02 -21.10 2.84
C ASP A 125 -21.28 -19.73 2.20
N LEU A 126 -20.18 -19.04 1.87
CA LEU A 126 -20.22 -17.75 1.20
C LEU A 126 -19.39 -17.82 -0.09
N SER A 127 -19.92 -17.20 -1.17
CA SER A 127 -19.12 -17.01 -2.36
C SER A 127 -17.96 -16.03 -2.08
N VAL A 128 -16.83 -16.22 -2.76
CA VAL A 128 -15.64 -15.34 -2.67
C VAL A 128 -15.96 -13.87 -2.95
N TRP A 129 -16.96 -13.60 -3.79
CA TRP A 129 -17.46 -12.26 -4.06
C TRP A 129 -18.19 -11.65 -2.85
N THR A 130 -18.95 -12.45 -2.14
CA THR A 130 -19.63 -12.02 -0.90
C THR A 130 -18.62 -11.76 0.19
N VAL A 131 -17.62 -12.63 0.35
CA VAL A 131 -16.48 -12.42 1.25
C VAL A 131 -15.73 -11.12 0.93
N GLY A 132 -15.44 -10.87 -0.36
CA GLY A 132 -14.82 -9.61 -0.78
C GLY A 132 -15.61 -8.35 -0.39
N ARG A 133 -16.96 -8.43 -0.44
CA ARG A 133 -17.83 -7.34 0.04
C ARG A 133 -17.79 -7.16 1.57
N TYR A 134 -17.70 -8.27 2.32
CA TYR A 134 -17.52 -8.21 3.77
C TYR A 134 -16.17 -7.60 4.13
N LEU A 135 -15.07 -8.10 3.55
CA LEU A 135 -13.73 -7.56 3.76
C LEU A 135 -13.67 -6.06 3.51
N LYS A 136 -14.21 -5.58 2.36
CA LYS A 136 -14.28 -4.15 2.06
C LYS A 136 -15.10 -3.38 3.11
N ARG A 137 -16.23 -3.94 3.58
CA ARG A 137 -17.07 -3.30 4.62
C ARG A 137 -16.34 -3.23 5.96
N TRP A 138 -15.51 -4.21 6.28
CA TRP A 138 -14.70 -4.27 7.50
C TRP A 138 -13.39 -3.45 7.41
N GLY A 139 -13.15 -2.74 6.29
CA GLY A 139 -11.98 -1.90 6.11
C GLY A 139 -10.75 -2.61 5.58
N PHE A 140 -10.85 -3.90 5.22
CA PHE A 140 -9.72 -4.63 4.65
C PHE A 140 -9.55 -4.33 3.16
N THR A 141 -8.31 -4.10 2.75
CA THR A 141 -7.88 -3.93 1.36
C THR A 141 -6.75 -4.90 1.04
N PRO A 142 -6.62 -5.36 -0.22
CA PRO A 142 -5.47 -6.15 -0.62
C PRO A 142 -4.17 -5.37 -0.39
N GLN A 143 -3.27 -5.95 0.40
CA GLN A 143 -1.94 -5.39 0.70
C GLN A 143 -0.86 -6.37 0.24
N LYS A 144 0.27 -5.83 -0.24
CA LYS A 144 1.46 -6.66 -0.45
C LYS A 144 2.09 -6.93 0.91
N PRO A 145 2.17 -8.21 1.35
CA PRO A 145 2.70 -8.52 2.66
C PRO A 145 4.19 -8.18 2.75
N LEU A 146 4.58 -7.62 3.87
CA LEU A 146 5.99 -7.47 4.23
C LEU A 146 6.51 -8.82 4.74
N ARG A 147 7.59 -9.30 4.14
CA ARG A 147 8.30 -10.48 4.67
C ARG A 147 9.14 -10.03 5.85
N ARG A 148 8.88 -10.64 7.01
CA ARG A 148 9.75 -10.53 8.18
C ARG A 148 10.39 -11.89 8.43
N ALA A 149 11.70 -11.92 8.62
CA ALA A 149 12.38 -13.14 8.96
C ALA A 149 11.96 -13.60 10.38
N TYR A 150 11.83 -14.90 10.57
CA TYR A 150 11.55 -15.48 11.89
C TYR A 150 12.71 -15.23 12.86
N GLU A 151 13.92 -15.10 12.32
CA GLU A 151 15.17 -14.87 13.06
C GLU A 151 15.34 -13.41 13.51
N ARG A 152 14.43 -12.52 13.17
CA ARG A 152 14.46 -11.12 13.61
C ARG A 152 14.27 -11.03 15.12
N ASP A 153 15.24 -10.40 15.78
CA ASP A 153 15.21 -10.14 17.23
C ASP A 153 14.61 -8.76 17.54
N PRO A 154 13.36 -8.67 18.04
CA PRO A 154 12.73 -7.41 18.40
C PRO A 154 13.48 -6.65 19.51
N ALA A 155 14.13 -7.38 20.44
CA ALA A 155 14.87 -6.76 21.53
C ALA A 155 16.17 -6.10 21.01
N ALA A 156 16.85 -6.75 20.05
CA ALA A 156 18.00 -6.14 19.40
C ALA A 156 17.61 -4.88 18.59
N VAL A 157 16.48 -4.92 17.88
CA VAL A 157 15.95 -3.75 17.19
C VAL A 157 15.65 -2.61 18.16
N LYS A 158 15.02 -2.91 19.29
CA LYS A 158 14.73 -1.91 20.33
C LYS A 158 16.02 -1.30 20.89
N ARG A 159 17.01 -2.12 21.26
CA ARG A 159 18.33 -1.64 21.73
C ARG A 159 19.00 -0.73 20.70
N TRP A 160 18.97 -1.14 19.42
CA TRP A 160 19.50 -0.32 18.32
C TRP A 160 18.88 1.06 18.30
N MET A 161 17.54 1.13 18.31
CA MET A 161 16.79 2.37 18.19
C MET A 161 16.95 3.30 19.41
N GLU A 162 16.97 2.71 20.62
CA GLU A 162 16.93 3.47 21.87
C GLU A 162 18.34 3.78 22.45
N THR A 163 19.33 2.96 22.11
CA THR A 163 20.65 3.05 22.78
C THR A 163 21.80 3.13 21.80
N GLU A 164 21.92 2.15 20.88
CA GLU A 164 23.13 2.00 20.06
C GLU A 164 23.23 3.13 19.01
N TYR A 165 22.20 3.33 18.21
CA TYR A 165 22.21 4.37 17.19
C TYR A 165 22.29 5.78 17.76
N PRO A 166 21.56 6.16 18.82
CA PRO A 166 21.72 7.46 19.48
C PRO A 166 23.13 7.73 19.97
N ALA A 167 23.81 6.69 20.50
CA ALA A 167 25.23 6.81 20.91
C ALA A 167 26.15 7.04 19.71
N ILE A 168 25.95 6.32 18.58
CA ILE A 168 26.70 6.51 17.34
C ILE A 168 26.48 7.94 16.82
N ALA A 169 25.25 8.40 16.74
CA ALA A 169 24.91 9.74 16.25
C ALA A 169 25.53 10.85 17.11
N LYS A 170 25.49 10.69 18.45
CA LYS A 170 26.11 11.62 19.40
C LYS A 170 27.63 11.69 19.20
N ARG A 171 28.29 10.54 19.05
CA ARG A 171 29.73 10.47 18.76
C ARG A 171 30.09 11.09 17.42
N ALA A 172 29.33 10.74 16.37
CA ALA A 172 29.56 11.31 15.04
C ALA A 172 29.47 12.84 15.06
N LYS A 173 28.52 13.40 15.82
CA LYS A 173 28.38 14.86 15.99
C LYS A 173 29.57 15.46 16.75
N ALA A 174 30.01 14.84 17.85
CA ALA A 174 31.14 15.28 18.66
C ALA A 174 32.45 15.28 17.88
N GLU A 175 32.67 14.22 17.07
CA GLU A 175 33.87 14.04 16.27
C GLU A 175 33.78 14.71 14.88
N LYS A 176 32.72 15.51 14.62
CA LYS A 176 32.45 16.18 13.34
C LYS A 176 32.45 15.22 12.15
N GLY A 177 32.15 13.94 12.40
CA GLY A 177 32.05 12.87 11.43
C GLY A 177 30.68 12.84 10.71
N LEU A 178 30.51 11.85 9.86
CA LEU A 178 29.28 11.62 9.10
C LEU A 178 28.83 10.17 9.27
N VAL A 179 27.54 9.98 9.56
CA VAL A 179 26.94 8.65 9.58
C VAL A 179 26.52 8.28 8.16
N TYR A 180 27.05 7.18 7.67
CA TYR A 180 26.70 6.56 6.39
C TYR A 180 25.98 5.24 6.63
N TRP A 181 24.94 4.99 5.90
CA TRP A 181 24.26 3.69 5.79
C TRP A 181 24.62 3.07 4.46
N GLY A 182 25.19 1.88 4.51
CA GLY A 182 25.64 1.19 3.30
C GLY A 182 24.97 -0.17 3.13
N ASP A 183 24.85 -0.56 1.87
CA ASP A 183 24.30 -1.85 1.46
C ASP A 183 24.83 -2.26 0.09
N GLU A 184 24.77 -3.55 -0.20
CA GLU A 184 25.09 -4.07 -1.52
C GLU A 184 23.87 -4.70 -2.18
N MET A 185 23.85 -4.65 -3.49
CA MET A 185 22.72 -5.13 -4.27
C MET A 185 23.17 -5.79 -5.58
N GLY A 186 22.61 -6.96 -5.87
CA GLY A 186 22.65 -7.57 -7.19
C GLY A 186 21.49 -7.15 -8.07
N MET A 187 21.75 -6.89 -9.35
CA MET A 187 20.77 -6.56 -10.36
C MET A 187 20.85 -7.53 -11.53
N ARG A 188 19.70 -7.86 -12.11
CA ARG A 188 19.58 -8.80 -13.25
C ARG A 188 18.86 -8.14 -14.41
N SER A 189 19.19 -8.56 -15.64
CA SER A 189 18.60 -8.05 -16.88
C SER A 189 17.14 -8.37 -17.04
N ASP A 190 16.66 -9.44 -16.39
CA ASP A 190 15.26 -9.89 -16.41
C ASP A 190 14.38 -9.21 -15.34
N HIS A 191 14.91 -8.24 -14.62
CA HIS A 191 14.17 -7.49 -13.62
C HIS A 191 13.28 -6.45 -14.29
N GLN A 192 11.97 -6.75 -14.39
CA GLN A 192 10.98 -5.82 -14.96
C GLN A 192 10.05 -5.31 -13.87
N VAL A 193 9.76 -4.03 -13.92
CA VAL A 193 8.85 -3.37 -12.99
C VAL A 193 7.79 -2.61 -13.76
N GLY A 194 6.53 -2.82 -13.36
CA GLY A 194 5.40 -2.08 -13.87
C GLY A 194 4.46 -2.88 -14.77
N THR A 195 3.43 -2.21 -15.23
CA THR A 195 2.40 -2.72 -16.15
C THR A 195 2.42 -1.92 -17.44
N SER A 196 2.02 -2.56 -18.54
CA SER A 196 1.85 -1.87 -19.83
C SER A 196 0.38 -1.86 -20.24
N TYR A 197 -0.04 -0.82 -20.93
CA TYR A 197 -1.38 -0.76 -21.49
C TYR A 197 -1.49 -1.71 -22.69
N GLY A 198 -2.58 -2.46 -22.74
CA GLY A 198 -2.97 -3.34 -23.83
C GLY A 198 -4.48 -3.37 -23.98
N ARG A 199 -4.99 -3.85 -25.11
CA ARG A 199 -6.43 -4.06 -25.28
C ARG A 199 -6.91 -5.12 -24.28
N ARG A 200 -8.10 -4.95 -23.73
CA ARG A 200 -8.72 -5.92 -22.82
C ARG A 200 -8.70 -7.34 -23.43
N GLY A 201 -8.19 -8.30 -22.68
CA GLY A 201 -8.04 -9.68 -23.13
C GLY A 201 -6.82 -9.95 -24.01
N LYS A 202 -5.98 -8.94 -24.34
CA LYS A 202 -4.72 -9.11 -25.08
C LYS A 202 -3.56 -8.64 -24.21
N THR A 203 -2.82 -9.58 -23.67
CA THR A 203 -1.60 -9.27 -22.89
C THR A 203 -0.53 -8.69 -23.81
N PRO A 204 -0.01 -7.48 -23.53
CA PRO A 204 1.05 -6.91 -24.34
C PRO A 204 2.33 -7.73 -24.20
N THR A 205 2.97 -8.02 -25.32
CA THR A 205 4.30 -8.65 -25.37
C THR A 205 5.35 -7.59 -25.49
N ILE A 206 6.48 -7.80 -24.82
CA ILE A 206 7.63 -6.93 -24.87
C ILE A 206 8.84 -7.71 -25.39
N PRO A 207 9.61 -7.17 -26.35
CA PRO A 207 10.81 -7.81 -26.82
C PRO A 207 11.84 -7.86 -25.66
N GLY A 208 12.55 -8.96 -25.55
CA GLY A 208 13.60 -9.16 -24.54
C GLY A 208 14.75 -9.97 -25.15
N THR A 209 15.94 -9.84 -24.61
CA THR A 209 17.05 -10.72 -24.92
C THR A 209 16.91 -12.03 -24.15
N GLY A 210 17.16 -13.17 -24.79
CA GLY A 210 17.25 -14.48 -24.13
C GLY A 210 18.51 -14.61 -23.23
N LYS A 211 19.44 -13.66 -23.30
CA LYS A 211 20.68 -13.66 -22.50
C LYS A 211 20.43 -13.10 -21.10
N ARG A 212 20.85 -13.86 -20.09
CA ARG A 212 20.81 -13.40 -18.68
C ARG A 212 22.16 -12.84 -18.31
N PHE A 213 22.20 -11.60 -17.91
CA PHE A 213 23.36 -10.93 -17.37
C PHE A 213 22.93 -10.05 -16.18
N GLY A 214 23.91 -9.59 -15.42
CA GLY A 214 23.67 -8.75 -14.26
C GLY A 214 24.90 -7.92 -13.91
N CYS A 215 24.72 -7.03 -12.96
CA CYS A 215 25.82 -6.33 -12.29
C CYS A 215 25.48 -6.14 -10.82
N ASN A 216 26.50 -5.80 -10.06
CA ASN A 216 26.36 -5.52 -8.64
C ASN A 216 26.67 -4.05 -8.38
N MET A 217 26.10 -3.52 -7.31
CA MET A 217 26.50 -2.23 -6.77
C MET A 217 26.67 -2.33 -5.26
N ILE A 218 27.47 -1.45 -4.72
CA ILE A 218 27.52 -1.10 -3.32
C ILE A 218 27.37 0.41 -3.22
N SER A 219 26.59 0.87 -2.25
CA SER A 219 26.37 2.28 -1.98
C SER A 219 26.49 2.59 -0.50
N ALA A 220 26.63 3.85 -0.18
CA ALA A 220 26.48 4.38 1.16
C ALA A 220 25.97 5.82 1.08
N LEU A 221 24.95 6.13 1.86
CA LEU A 221 24.29 7.42 1.84
C LEU A 221 24.16 8.04 3.24
N THR A 222 24.00 9.36 3.29
CA THR A 222 23.83 10.10 4.53
C THR A 222 22.51 10.86 4.52
N ASN A 223 21.98 11.16 5.71
CA ASN A 223 20.82 12.06 5.88
C ASN A 223 21.11 13.51 5.45
N ARG A 224 22.36 13.85 5.15
CA ARG A 224 22.76 15.15 4.59
C ARG A 224 22.79 15.17 3.06
N GLY A 225 22.33 14.11 2.41
CA GLY A 225 22.22 14.04 0.96
C GLY A 225 23.50 13.63 0.23
N GLN A 226 24.49 13.11 0.94
CA GLN A 226 25.69 12.55 0.31
C GLN A 226 25.44 11.09 -0.09
N LEU A 227 25.97 10.71 -1.25
CA LEU A 227 25.87 9.35 -1.80
C LEU A 227 27.22 8.94 -2.39
N ALA A 228 27.82 7.90 -1.82
CA ALA A 228 28.98 7.21 -2.38
C ALA A 228 28.53 5.88 -3.00
N TRP A 229 29.08 5.50 -4.15
CA TRP A 229 28.68 4.27 -4.81
C TRP A 229 29.76 3.68 -5.71
N MET A 230 29.64 2.37 -5.98
CA MET A 230 30.48 1.65 -6.92
C MET A 230 29.67 0.56 -7.62
N VAL A 231 29.72 0.49 -8.97
CA VAL A 231 29.08 -0.55 -9.79
C VAL A 231 30.18 -1.47 -10.34
N PHE A 232 30.01 -2.77 -10.17
CA PHE A 232 31.00 -3.78 -10.51
C PHE A 232 30.35 -5.04 -11.12
N ARG A 233 31.16 -5.93 -11.74
CA ARG A 233 30.68 -7.14 -12.41
C ARG A 233 30.80 -8.38 -11.53
N GLU A 234 31.87 -8.41 -10.73
CA GLU A 234 32.29 -9.52 -9.87
C GLU A 234 31.22 -9.75 -8.77
N ARG A 235 31.31 -10.89 -8.09
CA ARG A 235 30.59 -11.09 -6.83
C ARG A 235 31.09 -10.11 -5.77
N PHE A 236 30.22 -9.78 -4.84
CA PHE A 236 30.60 -8.99 -3.68
C PHE A 236 31.53 -9.82 -2.79
N THR A 237 32.77 -9.36 -2.66
CA THR A 237 33.87 -10.04 -1.96
C THR A 237 34.60 -9.05 -1.08
N THR A 238 35.42 -9.57 -0.14
CA THR A 238 36.27 -8.75 0.75
C THR A 238 37.15 -7.74 -0.01
N PRO A 239 37.88 -8.10 -1.09
CA PRO A 239 38.62 -7.12 -1.87
C PRO A 239 37.77 -6.01 -2.48
N VAL A 240 36.58 -6.34 -2.99
CA VAL A 240 35.63 -5.37 -3.55
C VAL A 240 35.16 -4.41 -2.47
N PHE A 241 34.81 -4.91 -1.29
CA PHE A 241 34.39 -4.08 -0.17
C PHE A 241 35.55 -3.18 0.31
N LEU A 242 36.76 -3.68 0.50
CA LEU A 242 37.92 -2.87 0.85
C LEU A 242 38.19 -1.77 -0.19
N LYS A 243 38.02 -2.07 -1.47
CA LYS A 243 38.10 -1.05 -2.55
C LYS A 243 37.05 0.04 -2.36
N PHE A 244 35.80 -0.33 -2.02
CA PHE A 244 34.75 0.62 -1.73
C PHE A 244 35.05 1.47 -0.49
N LEU A 245 35.48 0.87 0.62
CA LEU A 245 35.81 1.59 1.86
C LEU A 245 36.90 2.66 1.63
N ARG A 246 37.99 2.32 0.88
CA ARG A 246 39.02 3.30 0.51
C ARG A 246 38.44 4.49 -0.28
N ARG A 247 37.50 4.23 -1.18
CA ARG A 247 36.81 5.27 -1.96
C ARG A 247 35.89 6.11 -1.07
N LEU A 248 35.15 5.48 -0.17
CA LEU A 248 34.22 6.13 0.74
C LEU A 248 34.96 7.11 1.66
N VAL A 249 36.05 6.67 2.31
CA VAL A 249 36.87 7.52 3.19
C VAL A 249 37.39 8.74 2.41
N ARG A 250 37.90 8.52 1.20
CA ARG A 250 38.42 9.62 0.34
C ARG A 250 37.32 10.58 -0.07
N TYR A 251 36.13 10.07 -0.35
CA TYR A 251 34.96 10.87 -0.76
C TYR A 251 34.40 11.71 0.39
N ALA A 252 34.29 11.12 1.58
CA ALA A 252 33.66 11.74 2.75
C ALA A 252 34.45 12.94 3.30
N ARG A 253 35.80 12.93 3.20
CA ARG A 253 36.71 13.98 3.72
C ARG A 253 36.52 14.28 5.21
N ARG A 254 35.80 13.43 5.93
CA ARG A 254 35.50 13.47 7.37
C ARG A 254 35.48 12.06 7.89
N LYS A 255 35.57 11.88 9.20
CA LYS A 255 35.43 10.56 9.81
C LYS A 255 34.08 9.94 9.45
N VAL A 256 34.12 8.71 8.98
CA VAL A 256 32.96 7.93 8.54
C VAL A 256 32.51 7.01 9.67
N PHE A 257 31.26 7.12 10.07
CA PHE A 257 30.57 6.17 10.93
C PHE A 257 29.66 5.33 10.02
N LEU A 258 30.18 4.19 9.55
CA LEU A 258 29.52 3.34 8.55
C LEU A 258 28.63 2.31 9.23
N VAL A 259 27.33 2.37 8.95
CA VAL A 259 26.34 1.38 9.38
C VAL A 259 26.08 0.43 8.20
N VAL A 260 26.23 -0.88 8.41
CA VAL A 260 26.00 -1.93 7.41
C VAL A 260 25.19 -3.08 8.01
N ASP A 261 24.70 -3.98 7.18
CA ASP A 261 24.07 -5.21 7.61
C ASP A 261 25.09 -6.27 8.13
N GLY A 262 24.57 -7.45 8.50
CA GLY A 262 25.35 -8.56 8.99
C GLY A 262 26.03 -9.43 7.92
N HIS A 263 26.21 -8.98 6.68
CA HIS A 263 26.80 -9.78 5.62
C HIS A 263 28.22 -10.31 6.00
N PRO A 264 28.58 -11.57 5.69
CA PRO A 264 29.86 -12.16 6.08
C PRO A 264 31.07 -11.36 5.64
N VAL A 265 31.03 -10.72 4.48
CA VAL A 265 32.15 -9.88 3.96
C VAL A 265 32.44 -8.72 4.91
N HIS A 266 31.45 -8.11 5.54
CA HIS A 266 31.65 -7.02 6.48
C HIS A 266 32.42 -7.47 7.73
N ARG A 267 32.24 -8.73 8.13
CA ARG A 267 32.90 -9.33 9.32
C ARG A 267 34.23 -9.99 9.01
N ALA A 268 34.67 -9.97 7.76
CA ALA A 268 35.89 -10.62 7.33
C ALA A 268 37.15 -10.09 8.10
N ARG A 269 38.06 -10.99 8.44
CA ARG A 269 39.31 -10.65 9.18
C ARG A 269 40.09 -9.51 8.53
N ALA A 270 40.21 -9.52 7.20
CA ALA A 270 40.91 -8.46 6.47
C ALA A 270 40.23 -7.10 6.57
N VAL A 271 38.87 -7.06 6.63
CA VAL A 271 38.12 -5.81 6.85
C VAL A 271 38.36 -5.27 8.25
N LYS A 272 38.25 -6.13 9.26
CA LYS A 272 38.52 -5.74 10.67
C LYS A 272 39.94 -5.21 10.84
N ALA A 273 40.96 -5.89 10.27
CA ALA A 273 42.34 -5.44 10.29
C ALA A 273 42.55 -4.09 9.59
N TRP A 274 41.88 -3.89 8.45
CA TRP A 274 41.95 -2.63 7.71
C TRP A 274 41.32 -1.46 8.49
N LEU A 275 40.20 -1.69 9.14
CA LEU A 275 39.48 -0.69 9.98
C LEU A 275 40.32 -0.33 11.22
N ALA A 276 40.90 -1.33 11.89
CA ALA A 276 41.72 -1.13 13.09
C ALA A 276 42.93 -0.21 12.86
N GLN A 277 43.45 -0.16 11.63
CA GLN A 277 44.54 0.74 11.26
C GLN A 277 44.09 2.19 10.95
N ARG A 278 42.78 2.47 10.99
CA ARG A 278 42.19 3.75 10.53
C ARG A 278 41.09 4.27 11.44
N PRO A 279 41.24 4.23 12.78
CA PRO A 279 40.17 4.61 13.72
C PRO A 279 39.75 6.08 13.59
N GLU A 280 40.67 6.95 13.15
CA GLU A 280 40.38 8.37 12.93
C GLU A 280 39.63 8.65 11.61
N GLN A 281 39.61 7.67 10.69
CA GLN A 281 39.01 7.86 9.37
C GLN A 281 37.68 7.17 9.24
N ILE A 282 37.51 6.00 9.86
CA ILE A 282 36.30 5.18 9.70
C ILE A 282 36.09 4.23 10.88
N GLU A 283 34.86 4.17 11.35
CA GLU A 283 34.36 3.11 12.22
C GLU A 283 33.18 2.44 11.55
N MET A 284 32.98 1.15 11.82
CA MET A 284 31.89 0.39 11.22
C MET A 284 31.02 -0.27 12.29
N PHE A 285 29.71 -0.16 12.12
CA PHE A 285 28.67 -0.67 13.00
C PHE A 285 27.74 -1.59 12.23
N GLN A 286 27.17 -2.58 12.90
CA GLN A 286 26.27 -3.54 12.30
C GLN A 286 24.83 -3.28 12.75
N LEU A 287 23.90 -3.28 11.80
CA LEU A 287 22.47 -3.30 12.08
C LEU A 287 22.08 -4.60 12.80
N PRO A 288 20.99 -4.59 13.56
CA PRO A 288 20.38 -5.81 14.06
C PRO A 288 20.13 -6.80 12.91
N GLY A 289 20.38 -8.08 13.17
CA GLY A 289 20.21 -9.12 12.17
C GLY A 289 18.77 -9.15 11.62
N TYR A 290 18.64 -9.49 10.34
CA TYR A 290 17.35 -9.65 9.66
C TYR A 290 16.40 -8.43 9.76
N SER A 291 16.96 -7.23 9.76
CA SER A 291 16.19 -5.98 9.86
C SER A 291 16.53 -5.00 8.73
N PRO A 292 16.37 -5.40 7.46
CA PRO A 292 16.71 -4.55 6.31
C PRO A 292 15.86 -3.26 6.27
N GLU A 293 14.66 -3.30 6.85
CA GLU A 293 13.78 -2.12 6.93
C GLU A 293 14.40 -0.95 7.72
N LEU A 294 15.43 -1.21 8.53
CA LEU A 294 16.15 -0.17 9.27
C LEU A 294 17.25 0.50 8.43
N ASN A 295 17.57 -0.04 7.25
CA ASN A 295 18.61 0.52 6.40
C ASN A 295 18.01 1.46 5.34
N PRO A 296 18.24 2.78 5.40
CA PRO A 296 17.74 3.70 4.37
C PRO A 296 18.34 3.44 2.98
N ASP A 297 19.49 2.75 2.86
CA ASP A 297 20.09 2.40 1.57
C ASP A 297 19.23 1.38 0.79
N GLU A 298 18.43 0.56 1.46
CA GLU A 298 17.46 -0.32 0.83
C GLU A 298 16.41 0.45 -0.02
N LEU A 299 16.09 1.67 0.35
CA LEU A 299 15.19 2.52 -0.44
C LEU A 299 15.87 3.02 -1.72
N LEU A 300 17.17 3.34 -1.65
CA LEU A 300 17.96 3.63 -2.84
C LEU A 300 18.07 2.37 -3.73
N ASN A 301 18.30 1.20 -3.14
CA ASN A 301 18.36 -0.07 -3.86
C ASN A 301 17.07 -0.35 -4.63
N ASN A 302 15.92 -0.14 -4.01
CA ASN A 302 14.62 -0.30 -4.65
C ASN A 302 14.38 0.75 -5.75
N ASP A 303 14.81 1.97 -5.55
CA ASP A 303 14.73 3.05 -6.53
C ASP A 303 15.58 2.74 -7.77
N VAL A 304 16.83 2.33 -7.59
CA VAL A 304 17.73 1.92 -8.69
C VAL A 304 17.18 0.70 -9.44
N LYS A 305 16.70 -0.33 -8.73
CA LYS A 305 16.05 -1.50 -9.37
C LYS A 305 14.89 -1.08 -10.25
N SER A 306 14.06 -0.18 -9.77
CA SER A 306 12.84 0.25 -10.46
C SER A 306 13.13 1.19 -11.63
N ASN A 307 13.95 2.21 -11.43
CA ASN A 307 14.10 3.32 -12.37
C ASN A 307 15.31 3.21 -13.29
N ALA A 308 16.41 2.57 -12.85
CA ALA A 308 17.59 2.39 -13.69
C ALA A 308 17.56 1.09 -14.51
N VAL A 309 16.94 0.02 -13.98
CA VAL A 309 16.91 -1.30 -14.60
C VAL A 309 15.50 -1.68 -15.05
N GLY A 310 14.51 -1.60 -14.16
CA GLY A 310 13.16 -2.11 -14.41
C GLY A 310 12.38 -1.40 -15.51
N ARG A 311 12.65 -0.11 -15.73
CA ARG A 311 12.02 0.70 -16.81
C ARG A 311 12.82 0.68 -18.11
N ARG A 312 14.04 0.18 -18.08
CA ARG A 312 14.94 0.09 -19.25
C ARG A 312 15.13 -1.38 -19.60
N ARG A 313 15.54 -1.63 -20.84
CA ARG A 313 15.83 -2.98 -21.33
C ARG A 313 17.23 -2.98 -21.87
N PRO A 314 18.23 -3.12 -21.02
CA PRO A 314 19.60 -3.20 -21.51
C PRO A 314 19.75 -4.47 -22.39
N SER A 315 20.43 -4.33 -23.51
CA SER A 315 20.74 -5.41 -24.43
C SER A 315 22.05 -6.13 -24.01
N SER A 316 22.84 -5.52 -23.15
CA SER A 316 24.12 -6.05 -22.68
C SER A 316 24.42 -5.64 -21.24
N GLN A 317 25.33 -6.39 -20.60
CA GLN A 317 25.85 -6.06 -19.27
C GLN A 317 26.47 -4.68 -19.22
N GLN A 318 27.21 -4.32 -20.27
CA GLN A 318 27.88 -3.02 -20.34
C GLN A 318 26.87 -1.87 -20.40
N GLU A 319 25.84 -2.01 -21.20
CA GLU A 319 24.75 -1.03 -21.31
C GLU A 319 24.02 -0.88 -19.96
N MET A 320 23.72 -2.01 -19.31
CA MET A 320 23.11 -2.04 -17.98
C MET A 320 23.95 -1.27 -16.95
N MET A 321 25.24 -1.57 -16.88
CA MET A 321 26.17 -0.89 -15.96
C MET A 321 26.26 0.62 -16.25
N THR A 322 26.26 1.00 -17.53
CA THR A 322 26.28 2.40 -17.95
C THR A 322 25.01 3.12 -17.52
N GLY A 323 23.85 2.50 -17.71
CA GLY A 323 22.57 3.01 -17.26
C GLY A 323 22.48 3.19 -15.75
N VAL A 324 22.92 2.19 -14.99
CA VAL A 324 22.97 2.26 -13.51
C VAL A 324 23.91 3.36 -13.03
N ARG A 325 25.11 3.46 -13.62
CA ARG A 325 26.07 4.55 -13.28
C ARG A 325 25.52 5.92 -13.58
N ALA A 326 24.86 6.10 -14.73
CA ALA A 326 24.23 7.37 -15.10
C ALA A 326 23.13 7.75 -14.09
N TYR A 327 22.29 6.78 -13.70
CA TYR A 327 21.24 7.00 -12.71
C TYR A 327 21.82 7.40 -11.35
N LEU A 328 22.75 6.63 -10.82
CA LEU A 328 23.42 6.92 -9.54
C LEU A 328 24.14 8.27 -9.53
N ARG A 329 24.78 8.64 -10.65
CA ARG A 329 25.41 9.96 -10.79
C ARG A 329 24.39 11.08 -10.78
N SER A 330 23.24 10.87 -11.41
CA SER A 330 22.12 11.82 -11.39
C SER A 330 21.57 11.97 -9.96
N THR A 331 21.31 10.87 -9.27
CA THR A 331 20.83 10.86 -7.87
C THR A 331 21.84 11.53 -6.93
N GLN A 332 23.12 11.25 -7.09
CA GLN A 332 24.22 11.84 -6.29
C GLN A 332 24.28 13.37 -6.42
N ARG A 333 23.90 13.93 -7.56
CA ARG A 333 23.83 15.38 -7.79
C ARG A 333 22.57 16.03 -7.24
N GLN A 334 21.68 15.25 -6.68
CA GLN A 334 20.39 15.69 -6.15
C GLN A 334 20.26 15.34 -4.66
N PRO A 335 20.92 16.10 -3.77
CA PRO A 335 20.93 15.80 -2.32
C PRO A 335 19.54 15.62 -1.74
N ASN A 336 18.54 16.38 -2.21
CA ASN A 336 17.16 16.30 -1.75
C ASN A 336 16.54 14.91 -2.01
N ILE A 337 16.89 14.25 -3.13
CA ILE A 337 16.43 12.88 -3.39
C ILE A 337 17.06 11.91 -2.39
N VAL A 338 18.37 12.03 -2.13
CA VAL A 338 19.06 11.18 -1.16
C VAL A 338 18.48 11.39 0.25
N GLN A 339 18.21 12.64 0.64
CA GLN A 339 17.57 12.96 1.91
C GLN A 339 16.15 12.37 2.03
N SER A 340 15.41 12.33 0.91
CA SER A 340 14.04 11.82 0.92
C SER A 340 13.93 10.34 1.33
N TYR A 341 14.97 9.55 1.12
CA TYR A 341 15.00 8.16 1.57
C TYR A 341 14.90 8.03 3.10
N PHE A 342 15.33 9.04 3.86
CA PHE A 342 15.23 9.07 5.32
C PHE A 342 13.85 9.48 5.84
N ASN A 343 12.91 9.88 4.97
CA ASN A 343 11.56 10.25 5.36
C ASN A 343 10.62 9.05 5.57
N HIS A 344 11.02 7.86 5.12
CA HIS A 344 10.22 6.66 5.32
C HIS A 344 10.08 6.32 6.81
N LYS A 345 8.91 5.88 7.23
CA LYS A 345 8.57 5.65 8.65
C LYS A 345 9.58 4.77 9.40
N ASP A 346 10.09 3.72 8.75
CA ASP A 346 10.96 2.72 9.39
C ASP A 346 12.41 3.20 9.53
N VAL A 347 12.84 4.18 8.74
CA VAL A 347 14.20 4.75 8.77
C VAL A 347 14.24 6.19 9.28
N ARG A 348 13.11 6.77 9.69
CA ARG A 348 13.05 8.15 10.18
C ARG A 348 13.93 8.39 11.40
N TYR A 349 14.26 7.37 12.17
CA TYR A 349 15.20 7.45 13.29
C TYR A 349 16.58 7.95 12.85
N ALA A 350 16.98 7.66 11.62
CA ALA A 350 18.25 8.04 11.02
C ALA A 350 18.23 9.44 10.38
N ALA A 351 17.08 10.10 10.30
CA ALA A 351 16.93 11.44 9.73
C ALA A 351 17.44 12.54 10.69
N ALA A 352 17.34 12.30 12.01
CA ALA A 352 17.79 13.23 13.04
C ALA A 352 19.27 12.97 13.35
N GLY A 353 20.18 13.82 12.83
CA GLY A 353 21.61 13.74 13.09
C GLY A 353 22.36 14.98 12.61
#